data_8a1bd6cca471e80e9cc91264d9f30970
#
_entry.id   8a1bd6cca471e80e9cc91264d9f30970
#
_cell.length_a   1.000
_cell.length_b   1.000
_cell.length_c   1.000
_cell.angle_alpha   90.00
_cell.angle_beta   90.00
_cell.angle_gamma   90.00
#
_symmetry.space_group_name_H-M   'P 1'
#
loop_
_entity.id
_entity.type
_entity.pdbx_description
1 polymer ?
#
loop_
_entity_poly.entity_id
_entity_poly.type
_entity_poly.pdbx_seq_one_letter_code
_entity_poly.pdbx_strand_id
1 'polypeptide(L)'
;MERALGVDWCIESDSFKFRIHVKNMPITRRGILSVVSSIYDPLGFLSPFILLAKTIVQGLCRMKLTWDEEIPEDMANRWLAWLSDLSQFTSFSVRRCIKPEGFGPVMSAQLHHFSDASETGYGVVTYLRIENSHGRVHCSFLLGKSRVTPLKPVTIPRLELTAATIAVKMDKLMKEELRMDLKESVLWTDSTTVLRYIDNDDARFKTFVANRVSTIRENTRPAQWKYVNTASNPADYASRGMKAEHFMKCQSWIEGPDFLNKSEAHWPVLSEFSRVISEEDAEVKRMISVNIIKTVDSSTDPLFKLIHHYSDWHSLKKAVAWMLRLKELLQSLCETRKKFGSQAQSSESQDARIKTVENHMQKWKSTLKGTHLTVKDIRRSETAIIQFHQSQTFHEELHALQKGEKIRRSSSIVKLDPFLQDGVLRVGGRLHQAALPEHTKHPTILAKDHHITTLVIRNAHKEIGHGGRNHTLARLRQRVWICKGNAASEQST
;
A
#
# COMPACT_ATOMS: atom_id res chain seq x y z
N MET A 1 18.13 18.28 -29.32
CA MET A 1 17.17 17.64 -28.36
C MET A 1 17.67 16.26 -28.02
N GLU A 2 17.79 15.95 -26.76
CA GLU A 2 18.16 14.62 -26.25
C GLU A 2 16.99 13.98 -25.54
N ARG A 3 16.96 12.66 -25.40
CA ARG A 3 15.96 11.95 -24.60
C ARG A 3 16.49 11.72 -23.20
N ALA A 4 15.84 12.33 -22.22
CA ALA A 4 16.08 12.04 -20.82
C ALA A 4 14.86 11.29 -20.25
N LEU A 5 15.05 10.06 -19.79
CA LEU A 5 13.97 9.23 -19.21
C LEU A 5 12.74 9.07 -20.12
N GLY A 6 12.92 9.15 -21.46
CA GLY A 6 11.81 9.05 -22.41
C GLY A 6 11.05 10.35 -22.69
N VAL A 7 11.34 11.43 -21.97
CA VAL A 7 10.86 12.79 -22.24
C VAL A 7 11.88 13.51 -23.12
N ASP A 8 11.45 14.33 -24.05
CA ASP A 8 12.35 15.12 -24.86
C ASP A 8 12.92 16.29 -24.02
N TRP A 9 14.24 16.34 -23.93
CA TRP A 9 14.95 17.44 -23.27
C TRP A 9 15.51 18.40 -24.28
N CYS A 10 15.10 19.65 -24.21
CA CYS A 10 15.66 20.75 -24.98
C CYS A 10 16.85 21.32 -24.19
N ILE A 11 18.07 21.08 -24.68
CA ILE A 11 19.31 21.52 -24.02
C ILE A 11 19.41 23.06 -24.02
N GLU A 12 19.02 23.71 -25.11
CA GLU A 12 19.09 25.17 -25.26
C GLU A 12 18.27 25.94 -24.24
N SER A 13 17.07 25.46 -23.94
CA SER A 13 16.17 26.09 -22.97
C SER A 13 16.13 25.39 -21.61
N ASP A 14 16.93 24.34 -21.42
CA ASP A 14 16.94 23.44 -20.27
C ASP A 14 15.52 23.05 -19.81
N SER A 15 14.70 22.61 -20.76
CA SER A 15 13.29 22.30 -20.51
C SER A 15 12.90 20.93 -21.04
N PHE A 16 11.96 20.30 -20.36
CA PHE A 16 11.28 19.10 -20.84
C PHE A 16 10.18 19.50 -21.81
N LYS A 17 10.09 18.79 -22.94
CA LYS A 17 9.06 18.92 -23.95
C LYS A 17 8.35 17.60 -24.13
N PHE A 18 7.06 17.67 -24.48
CA PHE A 18 6.22 16.50 -24.64
C PHE A 18 5.96 16.24 -26.12
N ARG A 19 6.66 15.24 -26.67
CA ARG A 19 6.42 14.81 -28.06
C ARG A 19 5.36 13.73 -28.07
N ILE A 20 4.15 14.12 -28.41
CA ILE A 20 3.01 13.22 -28.42
C ILE A 20 2.78 12.73 -29.85
N HIS A 21 3.20 11.50 -30.11
CA HIS A 21 2.90 10.81 -31.37
C HIS A 21 1.67 9.93 -31.21
N VAL A 22 0.54 10.44 -31.65
CA VAL A 22 -0.71 9.67 -31.69
C VAL A 22 -0.67 8.72 -32.88
N LYS A 23 -0.61 7.42 -32.62
CA LYS A 23 -0.83 6.41 -33.67
C LYS A 23 -2.32 6.45 -34.03
N ASN A 24 -2.62 6.38 -35.33
CA ASN A 24 -3.99 6.22 -35.79
C ASN A 24 -4.49 4.84 -35.37
N MET A 25 -5.28 4.80 -34.32
CA MET A 25 -5.85 3.57 -33.74
C MET A 25 -7.36 3.59 -33.90
N PRO A 26 -8.01 2.43 -34.08
CA PRO A 26 -9.46 2.33 -34.10
C PRO A 26 -10.08 2.95 -32.85
N ILE A 27 -11.26 3.58 -32.99
CA ILE A 27 -12.00 4.16 -31.88
C ILE A 27 -12.72 3.04 -31.12
N THR A 28 -11.94 2.22 -30.44
CA THR A 28 -12.36 1.10 -29.61
C THR A 28 -11.71 1.22 -28.24
N ARG A 29 -12.21 0.49 -27.26
CA ARG A 29 -11.63 0.47 -25.91
C ARG A 29 -10.13 0.14 -25.94
N ARG A 30 -9.69 -0.80 -26.78
CA ARG A 30 -8.28 -1.16 -26.98
C ARG A 30 -7.48 -0.01 -27.57
N GLY A 31 -8.00 0.61 -28.63
CA GLY A 31 -7.33 1.71 -29.31
C GLY A 31 -7.16 2.93 -28.40
N ILE A 32 -8.20 3.30 -27.67
CA ILE A 32 -8.15 4.39 -26.69
C ILE A 32 -7.11 4.12 -25.60
N LEU A 33 -7.13 2.92 -25.00
CA LEU A 33 -6.15 2.54 -23.99
C LEU A 33 -4.71 2.56 -24.53
N SER A 34 -4.50 2.09 -25.77
CA SER A 34 -3.19 2.11 -26.43
C SER A 34 -2.66 3.55 -26.58
N VAL A 35 -3.50 4.48 -27.03
CA VAL A 35 -3.12 5.89 -27.16
C VAL A 35 -2.80 6.51 -25.81
N VAL A 36 -3.69 6.35 -24.82
CA VAL A 36 -3.47 6.90 -23.46
C VAL A 36 -2.18 6.35 -22.83
N SER A 37 -1.90 5.07 -23.04
CA SER A 37 -0.68 4.43 -22.51
C SER A 37 0.60 4.81 -23.28
N SER A 38 0.48 5.36 -24.50
CA SER A 38 1.62 5.80 -25.30
C SER A 38 2.16 7.18 -24.87
N ILE A 39 1.36 7.92 -24.10
CA ILE A 39 1.80 9.22 -23.57
C ILE A 39 2.75 8.96 -22.40
N TYR A 40 4.02 9.21 -22.65
CA TYR A 40 5.06 9.01 -21.66
C TYR A 40 5.20 10.25 -20.78
N ASP A 41 4.71 10.15 -19.56
CA ASP A 41 4.75 11.22 -18.54
C ASP A 41 5.13 10.63 -17.17
N PRO A 42 6.40 10.29 -16.96
CA PRO A 42 6.85 9.60 -15.75
C PRO A 42 6.70 10.45 -14.48
N LEU A 43 6.81 11.78 -14.61
CA LEU A 43 6.68 12.71 -13.49
C LEU A 43 5.24 13.19 -13.28
N GLY A 44 4.34 12.92 -14.22
CA GLY A 44 2.93 13.24 -14.09
C GLY A 44 2.59 14.72 -14.29
N PHE A 45 3.38 15.44 -15.08
CA PHE A 45 3.05 16.82 -15.45
C PHE A 45 1.67 16.93 -16.11
N LEU A 46 1.33 15.98 -17.00
CA LEU A 46 0.08 15.94 -17.74
C LEU A 46 -1.02 15.15 -17.03
N SER A 47 -0.79 14.70 -15.80
CA SER A 47 -1.70 13.77 -15.12
C SER A 47 -3.15 14.28 -15.00
N PRO A 48 -3.47 15.58 -14.80
CA PRO A 48 -4.85 16.08 -14.82
C PRO A 48 -5.51 15.94 -16.19
N PHE A 49 -4.79 16.20 -17.28
CA PHE A 49 -5.32 16.06 -18.63
C PHE A 49 -5.52 14.59 -19.02
N ILE A 50 -4.56 13.74 -18.68
CA ILE A 50 -4.62 12.30 -18.93
C ILE A 50 -5.75 11.64 -18.12
N LEU A 51 -6.11 12.17 -16.96
CA LEU A 51 -7.23 11.66 -16.16
C LEU A 51 -8.53 11.68 -16.95
N LEU A 52 -8.79 12.71 -17.76
CA LEU A 52 -10.00 12.81 -18.59
C LEU A 52 -10.11 11.65 -19.57
N ALA A 53 -9.02 11.26 -20.23
CA ALA A 53 -9.01 10.08 -21.11
C ALA A 53 -9.21 8.78 -20.33
N LYS A 54 -8.59 8.65 -19.15
CA LYS A 54 -8.79 7.48 -18.28
C LYS A 54 -10.24 7.34 -17.81
N THR A 55 -10.98 8.46 -17.63
CA THR A 55 -12.41 8.41 -17.29
C THR A 55 -13.27 7.90 -18.45
N ILE A 56 -12.89 8.20 -19.71
CA ILE A 56 -13.54 7.62 -20.89
C ILE A 56 -13.36 6.08 -20.90
N VAL A 57 -12.10 5.61 -20.75
CA VAL A 57 -11.82 4.16 -20.67
C VAL A 57 -12.60 3.51 -19.54
N GLN A 58 -12.69 4.15 -18.37
CA GLN A 58 -13.46 3.65 -17.24
C GLN A 58 -14.96 3.57 -17.56
N GLY A 59 -15.53 4.57 -18.25
CA GLY A 59 -16.92 4.57 -18.71
C GLY A 59 -17.22 3.36 -19.62
N LEU A 60 -16.34 3.09 -20.56
CA LEU A 60 -16.45 1.91 -21.43
C LEU A 60 -16.34 0.58 -20.64
N CYS A 61 -15.53 0.55 -19.60
CA CYS A 61 -15.45 -0.60 -18.69
C CYS A 61 -16.76 -0.80 -17.89
N ARG A 62 -17.41 0.30 -17.44
CA ARG A 62 -18.72 0.23 -16.76
C ARG A 62 -19.81 -0.29 -17.65
N MET A 63 -19.79 0.05 -18.93
CA MET A 63 -20.70 -0.45 -19.96
C MET A 63 -20.42 -1.91 -20.35
N LYS A 64 -19.32 -2.52 -19.83
CA LYS A 64 -18.89 -3.89 -20.12
C LYS A 64 -18.59 -4.16 -21.61
N LEU A 65 -18.27 -3.12 -22.38
CA LEU A 65 -17.89 -3.29 -23.78
C LEU A 65 -16.65 -4.16 -23.93
N THR A 66 -16.61 -4.97 -24.96
CA THR A 66 -15.44 -5.78 -25.29
C THR A 66 -14.28 -4.89 -25.79
N TRP A 67 -13.12 -5.48 -26.02
CA TRP A 67 -11.91 -4.71 -26.35
C TRP A 67 -11.96 -4.02 -27.71
N ASP A 68 -12.61 -4.64 -28.68
CA ASP A 68 -12.60 -4.24 -30.11
C ASP A 68 -14.01 -3.89 -30.61
N GLU A 69 -14.97 -3.83 -29.71
CA GLU A 69 -16.33 -3.41 -29.97
C GLU A 69 -16.38 -1.90 -30.24
N GLU A 70 -17.27 -1.50 -31.17
CA GLU A 70 -17.53 -0.10 -31.48
C GLU A 70 -18.11 0.61 -30.25
N ILE A 71 -17.61 1.80 -29.95
CA ILE A 71 -18.02 2.52 -28.76
C ILE A 71 -19.19 3.46 -29.06
N PRO A 72 -20.04 3.80 -28.07
CA PRO A 72 -21.14 4.73 -28.24
C PRO A 72 -20.69 6.10 -28.76
N GLU A 73 -21.52 6.73 -29.55
CA GLU A 73 -21.22 8.00 -30.24
C GLU A 73 -20.83 9.13 -29.27
N ASP A 74 -21.52 9.24 -28.13
CA ASP A 74 -21.21 10.21 -27.10
C ASP A 74 -19.78 10.05 -26.54
N MET A 75 -19.37 8.80 -26.32
CA MET A 75 -18.01 8.47 -25.87
C MET A 75 -16.97 8.71 -26.97
N ALA A 76 -17.33 8.41 -28.24
CA ALA A 76 -16.48 8.68 -29.39
C ALA A 76 -16.24 10.19 -29.55
N ASN A 77 -17.29 11.01 -29.44
CA ASN A 77 -17.19 12.46 -29.52
C ASN A 77 -16.33 13.04 -28.38
N ARG A 78 -16.48 12.55 -27.14
CA ARG A 78 -15.61 12.93 -26.02
C ARG A 78 -14.17 12.56 -26.27
N TRP A 79 -13.91 11.39 -26.82
CA TRP A 79 -12.58 10.92 -27.16
C TRP A 79 -11.93 11.79 -28.27
N LEU A 80 -12.66 12.08 -29.33
CA LEU A 80 -12.17 12.92 -30.43
C LEU A 80 -11.86 14.35 -29.97
N ALA A 81 -12.71 14.92 -29.11
CA ALA A 81 -12.45 16.21 -28.50
C ALA A 81 -11.17 16.21 -27.66
N TRP A 82 -10.96 15.16 -26.83
CA TRP A 82 -9.74 15.01 -26.07
C TRP A 82 -8.50 14.83 -26.95
N LEU A 83 -8.60 14.07 -28.06
CA LEU A 83 -7.51 13.92 -29.03
C LEU A 83 -7.16 15.24 -29.72
N SER A 84 -8.16 16.04 -30.09
CA SER A 84 -7.95 17.38 -30.67
C SER A 84 -7.19 18.28 -29.69
N ASP A 85 -7.60 18.27 -28.41
CA ASP A 85 -6.94 19.03 -27.35
C ASP A 85 -5.50 18.60 -27.12
N LEU A 86 -5.17 17.34 -27.36
CA LEU A 86 -3.82 16.79 -27.14
C LEU A 86 -2.74 17.49 -27.99
N SER A 87 -3.09 17.98 -29.17
CA SER A 87 -2.20 18.70 -30.06
C SER A 87 -1.64 19.99 -29.44
N GLN A 88 -2.37 20.64 -28.51
CA GLN A 88 -1.98 21.87 -27.85
C GLN A 88 -0.72 21.67 -26.96
N PHE A 89 -0.50 20.44 -26.47
CA PHE A 89 0.66 20.13 -25.63
C PHE A 89 2.00 20.05 -26.37
N THR A 90 2.00 20.13 -27.67
CA THR A 90 3.26 20.22 -28.45
C THR A 90 4.06 21.49 -28.14
N SER A 91 3.39 22.57 -27.73
CA SER A 91 4.01 23.82 -27.27
C SER A 91 4.31 23.85 -25.77
N PHE A 92 3.79 22.89 -25.00
CA PHE A 92 3.97 22.84 -23.56
C PHE A 92 5.41 22.42 -23.21
N SER A 93 6.03 23.18 -22.32
CA SER A 93 7.36 22.88 -21.82
C SER A 93 7.47 23.22 -20.33
N VAL A 94 8.26 22.45 -19.61
CA VAL A 94 8.53 22.66 -18.19
C VAL A 94 10.02 22.73 -17.96
N ARG A 95 10.48 23.70 -17.18
CA ARG A 95 11.90 23.80 -16.82
C ARG A 95 12.35 22.54 -16.10
N ARG A 96 13.47 21.96 -16.54
CA ARG A 96 14.07 20.77 -15.93
C ARG A 96 14.71 21.10 -14.59
N CYS A 97 15.35 22.25 -14.50
CA CYS A 97 16.08 22.65 -13.30
C CYS A 97 15.10 23.11 -12.21
N ILE A 98 15.16 22.43 -11.07
CA ILE A 98 14.33 22.73 -9.89
C ILE A 98 14.73 24.07 -9.26
N LYS A 99 16.00 24.45 -9.35
CA LYS A 99 16.54 25.72 -8.87
C LYS A 99 16.63 26.72 -10.02
N PRO A 100 15.99 27.90 -9.93
CA PRO A 100 16.10 28.93 -10.97
C PRO A 100 17.52 29.43 -11.12
N GLU A 101 17.84 29.88 -12.32
CA GLU A 101 19.12 30.57 -12.58
C GLU A 101 19.25 31.82 -11.70
N GLY A 102 20.44 32.05 -11.16
CA GLY A 102 20.67 33.19 -10.27
C GLY A 102 19.98 33.12 -8.89
N PHE A 103 19.43 31.97 -8.49
CA PHE A 103 18.79 31.82 -7.18
C PHE A 103 19.76 31.87 -5.99
N GLY A 104 21.03 31.52 -6.20
CA GLY A 104 22.04 31.47 -5.16
C GLY A 104 22.03 30.15 -4.34
N PRO A 105 22.77 30.13 -3.21
CA PRO A 105 22.82 28.93 -2.35
C PRO A 105 21.46 28.63 -1.72
N VAL A 106 21.06 27.36 -1.72
CA VAL A 106 19.84 26.90 -1.06
C VAL A 106 20.14 26.71 0.43
N MET A 107 19.42 27.41 1.28
CA MET A 107 19.54 27.34 2.74
C MET A 107 18.51 26.41 3.34
N SER A 108 17.39 26.21 2.68
CA SER A 108 16.30 25.36 3.15
C SER A 108 15.57 24.73 1.98
N ALA A 109 15.25 23.45 2.11
CA ALA A 109 14.45 22.70 1.16
C ALA A 109 13.35 21.92 1.91
N GLN A 110 12.11 21.96 1.41
CA GLN A 110 10.97 21.33 2.05
C GLN A 110 10.01 20.75 1.01
N LEU A 111 9.55 19.53 1.26
CA LEU A 111 8.54 18.88 0.42
C LEU A 111 7.14 19.27 0.86
N HIS A 112 6.28 19.58 -0.11
CA HIS A 112 4.86 19.85 0.08
C HIS A 112 4.05 18.90 -0.78
N HIS A 113 3.21 18.09 -0.14
CA HIS A 113 2.35 17.11 -0.81
C HIS A 113 0.91 17.52 -0.64
N PHE A 114 0.19 17.64 -1.75
CA PHE A 114 -1.24 17.94 -1.77
C PHE A 114 -2.00 16.69 -2.19
N SER A 115 -3.10 16.41 -1.53
CA SER A 115 -3.96 15.26 -1.83
C SER A 115 -5.43 15.66 -1.88
N ASP A 116 -6.15 15.10 -2.84
CA ASP A 116 -7.57 15.33 -3.04
C ASP A 116 -8.26 14.14 -3.70
N ALA A 117 -9.58 14.05 -3.55
CA ALA A 117 -10.42 13.09 -4.25
C ALA A 117 -11.78 13.65 -4.61
N SER A 118 -12.28 13.22 -5.77
CA SER A 118 -13.60 13.54 -6.30
C SER A 118 -14.36 12.27 -6.69
N GLU A 119 -15.55 12.40 -7.23
CA GLU A 119 -16.31 11.27 -7.78
C GLU A 119 -15.64 10.64 -9.00
N THR A 120 -14.83 11.39 -9.74
CA THR A 120 -14.18 10.94 -10.98
C THR A 120 -12.81 10.34 -10.75
N GLY A 121 -12.07 10.86 -9.78
CA GLY A 121 -10.70 10.46 -9.54
C GLY A 121 -10.16 10.86 -8.17
N TYR A 122 -8.96 10.46 -7.90
CA TYR A 122 -8.19 10.92 -6.76
C TYR A 122 -6.74 11.15 -7.18
N GLY A 123 -6.12 12.17 -6.59
CA GLY A 123 -4.82 12.63 -7.03
C GLY A 123 -3.95 13.17 -5.92
N VAL A 124 -2.67 13.26 -6.26
CA VAL A 124 -1.64 13.84 -5.40
C VAL A 124 -0.69 14.63 -6.29
N VAL A 125 -0.19 15.75 -5.76
CA VAL A 125 0.89 16.51 -6.37
C VAL A 125 1.91 16.90 -5.32
N THR A 126 3.19 16.85 -5.69
CA THR A 126 4.32 17.14 -4.82
C THR A 126 5.12 18.30 -5.38
N TYR A 127 5.41 19.27 -4.53
CA TYR A 127 6.28 20.41 -4.82
C TYR A 127 7.49 20.40 -3.89
N LEU A 128 8.61 20.90 -4.41
CA LEU A 128 9.77 21.27 -3.62
C LEU A 128 9.79 22.79 -3.44
N ARG A 129 9.70 23.24 -2.20
CA ARG A 129 9.91 24.62 -1.82
C ARG A 129 11.34 24.81 -1.36
N ILE A 130 12.07 25.69 -2.01
CA ILE A 130 13.44 26.06 -1.65
C ILE A 130 13.52 27.53 -1.25
N GLU A 131 14.40 27.82 -0.31
CA GLU A 131 14.66 29.19 0.19
C GLU A 131 16.16 29.46 0.19
N ASN A 132 16.57 30.63 -0.28
CA ASN A 132 17.96 31.02 -0.32
C ASN A 132 18.37 31.90 0.87
N SER A 133 19.64 32.26 0.95
CA SER A 133 20.20 33.13 2.01
C SER A 133 19.60 34.53 2.10
N HIS A 134 18.90 34.99 1.06
CA HIS A 134 18.24 36.30 0.99
C HIS A 134 16.73 36.21 1.29
N GLY A 135 16.23 35.05 1.73
CA GLY A 135 14.82 34.82 1.99
C GLY A 135 13.95 34.69 0.72
N ARG A 136 14.56 34.62 -0.46
CA ARG A 136 13.81 34.37 -1.70
C ARG A 136 13.36 32.93 -1.73
N VAL A 137 12.07 32.75 -1.98
CA VAL A 137 11.42 31.42 -2.07
C VAL A 137 11.18 31.07 -3.54
N HIS A 138 11.31 29.79 -3.86
CA HIS A 138 10.90 29.22 -5.15
C HIS A 138 10.27 27.88 -4.95
N CYS A 139 9.20 27.61 -5.71
CA CYS A 139 8.44 26.37 -5.65
C CYS A 139 8.49 25.67 -7.00
N SER A 140 8.81 24.38 -7.03
CA SER A 140 8.93 23.59 -8.25
C SER A 140 8.11 22.31 -8.13
N PHE A 141 7.42 21.97 -9.20
CA PHE A 141 6.75 20.67 -9.35
C PHE A 141 7.78 19.54 -9.36
N LEU A 142 7.54 18.49 -8.60
CA LEU A 142 8.36 17.28 -8.62
C LEU A 142 7.61 16.07 -9.21
N LEU A 143 6.40 15.83 -8.75
CA LEU A 143 5.65 14.63 -9.13
C LEU A 143 4.15 14.86 -8.98
N GLY A 144 3.38 14.49 -10.01
CA GLY A 144 1.92 14.44 -9.98
C GLY A 144 1.40 13.03 -10.24
N LYS A 145 0.24 12.70 -9.68
CA LYS A 145 -0.38 11.40 -9.90
C LYS A 145 -1.89 11.50 -9.84
N SER A 146 -2.55 11.10 -10.93
CA SER A 146 -4.00 11.00 -11.04
C SER A 146 -4.44 9.57 -11.26
N ARG A 147 -5.50 9.16 -10.57
CA ARG A 147 -6.12 7.84 -10.73
C ARG A 147 -7.63 8.00 -10.80
N VAL A 148 -8.27 7.25 -11.68
CA VAL A 148 -9.73 7.13 -11.70
C VAL A 148 -10.23 6.37 -10.48
N THR A 149 -11.44 6.69 -10.03
CA THR A 149 -12.09 5.98 -8.93
C THR A 149 -12.29 4.50 -9.29
N PRO A 150 -12.34 3.58 -8.31
CA PRO A 150 -12.65 2.19 -8.58
C PRO A 150 -14.03 2.01 -9.23
N LEU A 151 -14.20 0.97 -10.04
CA LEU A 151 -15.52 0.62 -10.63
C LEU A 151 -16.56 0.30 -9.55
N LYS A 152 -16.13 -0.34 -8.45
CA LYS A 152 -16.98 -0.52 -7.26
C LYS A 152 -17.07 0.81 -6.51
N PRO A 153 -18.27 1.33 -6.25
CA PRO A 153 -18.43 2.59 -5.56
C PRO A 153 -17.69 2.63 -4.21
N VAL A 154 -16.98 3.72 -4.00
CA VAL A 154 -16.25 4.02 -2.77
C VAL A 154 -16.66 5.43 -2.34
N THR A 155 -16.89 5.66 -1.07
CA THR A 155 -17.25 6.99 -0.56
C THR A 155 -16.11 7.99 -0.72
N ILE A 156 -16.43 9.27 -0.90
CA ILE A 156 -15.43 10.34 -1.08
C ILE A 156 -14.43 10.38 0.09
N PRO A 157 -14.82 10.33 1.38
CA PRO A 157 -13.85 10.32 2.47
C PRO A 157 -12.86 9.14 2.42
N ARG A 158 -13.28 7.98 1.91
CA ARG A 158 -12.37 6.85 1.68
C ARG A 158 -11.41 7.09 0.52
N LEU A 159 -11.85 7.77 -0.53
CA LEU A 159 -10.99 8.14 -1.65
C LEU A 159 -9.98 9.21 -1.23
N GLU A 160 -10.39 10.23 -0.48
CA GLU A 160 -9.53 11.26 0.11
C GLU A 160 -8.45 10.63 1.00
N LEU A 161 -8.84 9.70 1.90
CA LEU A 161 -7.89 8.96 2.72
C LEU A 161 -6.95 8.07 1.87
N THR A 162 -7.42 7.58 0.74
CA THR A 162 -6.58 6.84 -0.21
C THR A 162 -5.58 7.78 -0.89
N ALA A 163 -5.99 8.98 -1.30
CA ALA A 163 -5.10 10.01 -1.82
C ALA A 163 -4.03 10.40 -0.79
N ALA A 164 -4.44 10.65 0.46
CA ALA A 164 -3.54 10.93 1.58
C ALA A 164 -2.50 9.81 1.79
N THR A 165 -2.90 8.54 1.68
CA THR A 165 -1.97 7.39 1.77
C THR A 165 -0.97 7.38 0.61
N ILE A 166 -1.37 7.84 -0.59
CA ILE A 166 -0.46 7.96 -1.74
C ILE A 166 0.52 9.11 -1.50
N ALA A 167 0.07 10.25 -0.96
CA ALA A 167 0.94 11.37 -0.61
C ALA A 167 2.08 10.93 0.32
N VAL A 168 1.77 10.15 1.35
CA VAL A 168 2.77 9.58 2.27
C VAL A 168 3.77 8.67 1.56
N LYS A 169 3.29 7.84 0.62
CA LYS A 169 4.19 6.98 -0.17
C LYS A 169 5.10 7.78 -1.11
N MET A 170 4.58 8.89 -1.65
CA MET A 170 5.38 9.80 -2.47
C MET A 170 6.41 10.55 -1.63
N ASP A 171 6.05 10.99 -0.43
CA ASP A 171 6.98 11.61 0.52
C ASP A 171 8.17 10.69 0.81
N LYS A 172 7.88 9.43 1.14
CA LYS A 172 8.92 8.44 1.37
C LYS A 172 9.83 8.26 0.15
N LEU A 173 9.23 8.09 -1.03
CA LEU A 173 9.98 7.95 -2.28
C LEU A 173 10.87 9.16 -2.55
N MET A 174 10.32 10.39 -2.41
CA MET A 174 11.09 11.61 -2.66
C MET A 174 12.25 11.78 -1.68
N LYS A 175 12.07 11.44 -0.40
CA LYS A 175 13.14 11.48 0.60
C LYS A 175 14.25 10.47 0.34
N GLU A 176 13.91 9.31 -0.24
CA GLU A 176 14.89 8.27 -0.61
C GLU A 176 15.69 8.65 -1.86
N GLU A 177 15.05 9.33 -2.84
CA GLU A 177 15.66 9.63 -4.15
C GLU A 177 16.35 11.01 -4.20
N LEU A 178 15.84 12.01 -3.49
CA LEU A 178 16.43 13.33 -3.47
C LEU A 178 17.65 13.38 -2.53
N ARG A 179 18.81 13.60 -3.13
CA ARG A 179 20.10 13.73 -2.42
C ARG A 179 20.31 15.16 -1.93
N MET A 180 19.42 15.62 -1.05
CA MET A 180 19.52 16.96 -0.45
C MET A 180 19.01 16.94 0.98
N ASP A 181 19.46 17.91 1.78
CA ASP A 181 18.97 18.08 3.14
C ASP A 181 17.55 18.66 3.13
N LEU A 182 16.58 17.85 3.54
CA LEU A 182 15.16 18.20 3.50
C LEU A 182 14.65 18.45 4.91
N LYS A 183 14.02 19.61 5.11
CA LYS A 183 13.19 19.85 6.29
C LYS A 183 12.02 18.84 6.34
N GLU A 184 11.37 18.76 7.48
CA GLU A 184 10.18 17.95 7.64
C GLU A 184 9.12 18.33 6.60
N SER A 185 8.59 17.33 5.89
CA SER A 185 7.59 17.52 4.82
C SER A 185 6.26 17.99 5.39
N VAL A 186 5.52 18.75 4.61
CA VAL A 186 4.16 19.19 4.91
C VAL A 186 3.17 18.49 3.96
N LEU A 187 2.12 17.93 4.53
CA LEU A 187 1.07 17.25 3.77
C LEU A 187 -0.24 18.05 3.89
N TRP A 188 -0.86 18.35 2.76
CA TRP A 188 -2.02 19.21 2.64
C TRP A 188 -3.24 18.42 2.17
N THR A 189 -4.38 18.66 2.78
CA THR A 189 -5.68 18.16 2.35
C THR A 189 -6.78 19.15 2.71
N ASP A 190 -7.82 19.21 1.91
CA ASP A 190 -9.03 19.97 2.21
C ASP A 190 -10.09 19.15 2.96
N SER A 191 -9.81 17.85 3.16
CA SER A 191 -10.68 16.97 3.91
C SER A 191 -10.49 17.08 5.42
N THR A 192 -11.38 17.74 6.11
CA THR A 192 -11.42 17.76 7.58
C THR A 192 -11.65 16.36 8.16
N THR A 193 -12.34 15.48 7.44
CA THR A 193 -12.54 14.08 7.83
C THR A 193 -11.23 13.32 7.87
N VAL A 194 -10.39 13.47 6.85
CA VAL A 194 -9.05 12.85 6.81
C VAL A 194 -8.18 13.36 7.96
N LEU A 195 -8.17 14.67 8.22
CA LEU A 195 -7.43 15.26 9.33
C LEU A 195 -7.90 14.69 10.69
N ARG A 196 -9.23 14.59 10.92
CA ARG A 196 -9.79 13.96 12.13
C ARG A 196 -9.35 12.51 12.28
N TYR A 197 -9.37 11.73 11.20
CA TYR A 197 -8.94 10.33 11.25
C TYR A 197 -7.45 10.18 11.55
N ILE A 198 -6.61 11.09 11.03
CA ILE A 198 -5.17 11.06 11.28
C ILE A 198 -4.85 11.51 12.72
N ASP A 199 -5.58 12.45 13.28
CA ASP A 199 -5.32 13.00 14.62
C ASP A 199 -5.99 12.19 15.75
N ASN A 200 -6.88 11.26 15.41
CA ASN A 200 -7.68 10.53 16.39
C ASN A 200 -6.92 9.36 17.03
N ASP A 201 -6.87 9.32 18.37
CA ASP A 201 -6.26 8.25 19.16
C ASP A 201 -7.29 7.29 19.78
N ASP A 202 -8.55 7.66 19.88
CA ASP A 202 -9.56 6.96 20.69
C ASP A 202 -10.49 6.06 19.88
N ALA A 203 -10.99 6.54 18.73
CA ALA A 203 -11.98 5.79 17.96
C ALA A 203 -11.37 4.62 17.18
N ARG A 204 -12.04 3.49 17.20
CA ARG A 204 -11.68 2.30 16.41
C ARG A 204 -12.35 2.35 15.05
N PHE A 205 -11.58 2.44 14.00
CA PHE A 205 -12.10 2.46 12.63
C PHE A 205 -12.37 1.07 12.04
N LYS A 206 -13.24 1.02 11.03
CA LYS A 206 -13.38 -0.13 10.14
C LYS A 206 -12.05 -0.40 9.41
N THR A 207 -11.83 -1.63 8.98
CA THR A 207 -10.55 -2.13 8.44
C THR A 207 -9.99 -1.25 7.33
N PHE A 208 -10.85 -0.72 6.44
CA PHE A 208 -10.41 0.12 5.34
C PHE A 208 -9.71 1.40 5.81
N VAL A 209 -10.33 2.11 6.76
CA VAL A 209 -9.81 3.36 7.33
C VAL A 209 -8.65 3.05 8.26
N ALA A 210 -8.78 2.07 9.15
CA ALA A 210 -7.75 1.68 10.11
C ALA A 210 -6.40 1.38 9.42
N ASN A 211 -6.40 0.59 8.34
CA ASN A 211 -5.17 0.24 7.63
C ASN A 211 -4.49 1.46 7.00
N ARG A 212 -5.27 2.43 6.50
CA ARG A 212 -4.72 3.63 5.88
C ARG A 212 -4.19 4.63 6.90
N VAL A 213 -4.94 4.84 7.97
CA VAL A 213 -4.50 5.68 9.09
C VAL A 213 -3.23 5.10 9.72
N SER A 214 -3.14 3.77 9.89
CA SER A 214 -1.91 3.12 10.36
C SER A 214 -0.73 3.39 9.42
N THR A 215 -0.93 3.22 8.10
CA THR A 215 0.12 3.50 7.11
C THR A 215 0.56 4.98 7.15
N ILE A 216 -0.37 5.91 7.31
CA ILE A 216 -0.08 7.34 7.39
C ILE A 216 0.73 7.62 8.67
N ARG A 217 0.28 7.15 9.83
CA ARG A 217 0.93 7.39 11.13
C ARG A 217 2.28 6.68 11.30
N GLU A 218 2.48 5.55 10.61
CA GLU A 218 3.77 4.84 10.60
C GLU A 218 4.87 5.66 9.89
N ASN A 219 4.51 6.57 9.00
CA ASN A 219 5.45 7.30 8.16
C ASN A 219 5.43 8.83 8.37
N THR A 220 4.37 9.37 8.98
CA THR A 220 4.19 10.81 9.21
C THR A 220 3.62 11.07 10.60
N ARG A 221 3.87 12.28 11.12
CA ARG A 221 3.27 12.77 12.38
C ARG A 221 2.01 13.59 12.07
N PRO A 222 0.96 13.58 12.91
CA PRO A 222 -0.23 14.41 12.70
C PRO A 222 0.10 15.90 12.50
N ALA A 223 1.11 16.44 13.17
CA ALA A 223 1.55 17.84 13.05
C ALA A 223 2.02 18.24 11.64
N GLN A 224 2.42 17.27 10.78
CA GLN A 224 2.80 17.51 9.38
C GLN A 224 1.60 17.74 8.49
N TRP A 225 0.40 17.36 8.92
CA TRP A 225 -0.83 17.48 8.16
C TRP A 225 -1.48 18.83 8.40
N LYS A 226 -1.68 19.57 7.32
CA LYS A 226 -2.28 20.89 7.33
C LYS A 226 -3.51 20.95 6.44
N TYR A 227 -4.44 21.80 6.83
CA TYR A 227 -5.62 22.08 6.01
C TYR A 227 -5.27 23.08 4.90
N VAL A 228 -5.82 22.85 3.73
CA VAL A 228 -5.86 23.82 2.63
C VAL A 228 -7.29 23.91 2.13
N ASN A 229 -7.76 25.10 1.76
CA ASN A 229 -9.08 25.22 1.14
C ASN A 229 -9.05 24.63 -0.28
N THR A 230 -10.17 24.12 -0.75
CA THR A 230 -10.31 23.48 -2.08
C THR A 230 -9.83 24.38 -3.20
N ALA A 231 -10.12 25.68 -3.15
CA ALA A 231 -9.71 26.63 -4.19
C ALA A 231 -8.18 26.79 -4.31
N SER A 232 -7.45 26.52 -3.23
CA SER A 232 -5.99 26.59 -3.18
C SER A 232 -5.32 25.21 -3.18
N ASN A 233 -6.09 24.12 -3.36
CA ASN A 233 -5.57 22.76 -3.40
C ASN A 233 -5.27 22.33 -4.84
N PRO A 234 -4.01 22.31 -5.30
CA PRO A 234 -3.69 21.92 -6.68
C PRO A 234 -4.00 20.44 -6.96
N ALA A 235 -4.16 19.61 -5.94
CA ALA A 235 -4.57 18.22 -6.12
C ALA A 235 -6.02 18.08 -6.62
N ASP A 236 -6.86 19.13 -6.51
CA ASP A 236 -8.20 19.18 -7.12
C ASP A 236 -8.12 18.99 -8.65
N TYR A 237 -7.11 19.57 -9.29
CA TYR A 237 -6.86 19.32 -10.72
C TYR A 237 -6.53 17.84 -11.02
N ALA A 238 -5.77 17.20 -10.14
CA ALA A 238 -5.41 15.81 -10.30
C ALA A 238 -6.56 14.82 -9.99
N SER A 239 -7.58 15.25 -9.23
CA SER A 239 -8.75 14.46 -8.87
C SER A 239 -9.93 14.64 -9.83
N ARG A 240 -10.10 15.83 -10.43
CA ARG A 240 -11.20 16.17 -11.34
C ARG A 240 -10.82 16.12 -12.81
N GLY A 241 -9.53 16.31 -13.09
CA GLY A 241 -9.02 16.46 -14.44
C GLY A 241 -9.13 17.90 -14.96
N MET A 242 -8.39 18.20 -16.03
CA MET A 242 -8.30 19.53 -16.59
C MET A 242 -8.25 19.46 -18.11
N LYS A 243 -9.08 20.26 -18.81
CA LYS A 243 -9.01 20.43 -20.27
C LYS A 243 -7.73 21.17 -20.68
N ALA A 244 -7.26 20.97 -21.90
CA ALA A 244 -6.01 21.56 -22.37
C ALA A 244 -5.99 23.10 -22.27
N GLU A 245 -7.05 23.78 -22.68
CA GLU A 245 -7.13 25.24 -22.62
C GLU A 245 -6.93 25.76 -21.17
N HIS A 246 -7.58 25.15 -20.20
CA HIS A 246 -7.42 25.53 -18.79
C HIS A 246 -6.04 25.16 -18.27
N PHE A 247 -5.54 23.97 -18.64
CA PHE A 247 -4.22 23.48 -18.25
C PHE A 247 -3.11 24.45 -18.69
N MET A 248 -3.14 24.92 -19.93
CA MET A 248 -2.14 25.83 -20.48
C MET A 248 -2.10 27.22 -19.80
N LYS A 249 -3.20 27.60 -19.14
CA LYS A 249 -3.32 28.86 -18.39
C LYS A 249 -3.07 28.67 -16.88
N CYS A 250 -3.03 27.43 -16.39
CA CYS A 250 -3.00 27.10 -14.97
C CYS A 250 -1.55 27.00 -14.45
N GLN A 251 -0.97 28.13 -14.05
CA GLN A 251 0.39 28.15 -13.47
C GLN A 251 0.46 27.42 -12.13
N SER A 252 -0.61 27.47 -11.33
CA SER A 252 -0.64 26.86 -9.99
C SER A 252 -0.44 25.34 -9.99
N TRP A 253 -0.70 24.65 -11.12
CA TRP A 253 -0.39 23.24 -11.25
C TRP A 253 1.13 22.97 -11.33
N ILE A 254 1.91 23.83 -11.98
CA ILE A 254 3.35 23.67 -12.19
C ILE A 254 4.17 24.39 -11.11
N GLU A 255 3.74 25.57 -10.69
CA GLU A 255 4.48 26.42 -9.76
C GLU A 255 4.02 26.26 -8.31
N GLY A 256 2.94 25.50 -8.09
CA GLY A 256 2.30 25.36 -6.78
C GLY A 256 1.39 26.56 -6.42
N PRO A 257 0.63 26.43 -5.33
CA PRO A 257 -0.24 27.50 -4.87
C PRO A 257 0.56 28.70 -4.32
N ASP A 258 0.07 29.91 -4.54
CA ASP A 258 0.75 31.18 -4.21
C ASP A 258 1.21 31.30 -2.76
N PHE A 259 0.48 30.69 -1.82
CA PHE A 259 0.84 30.76 -0.40
C PHE A 259 2.18 30.06 -0.09
N LEU A 260 2.62 29.10 -0.91
CA LEU A 260 3.92 28.45 -0.74
C LEU A 260 5.09 29.40 -0.99
N ASN A 261 4.90 30.45 -1.76
CA ASN A 261 5.90 31.48 -2.00
C ASN A 261 5.99 32.51 -0.84
N LYS A 262 5.09 32.39 0.15
CA LYS A 262 5.04 33.25 1.33
C LYS A 262 5.67 32.56 2.54
N SER A 263 5.90 33.31 3.62
CA SER A 263 6.33 32.75 4.88
C SER A 263 5.24 31.87 5.52
N GLU A 264 5.61 30.93 6.37
CA GLU A 264 4.71 29.99 7.04
C GLU A 264 3.56 30.66 7.80
N ALA A 265 3.78 31.89 8.28
CA ALA A 265 2.76 32.68 8.98
C ALA A 265 1.55 33.05 8.08
N HIS A 266 1.72 32.98 6.76
CA HIS A 266 0.66 33.30 5.77
C HIS A 266 0.06 32.03 5.16
N TRP A 267 0.44 30.86 5.63
CA TRP A 267 -0.14 29.61 5.14
C TRP A 267 -1.56 29.42 5.65
N PRO A 268 -2.40 28.70 4.92
CA PRO A 268 -3.76 28.41 5.35
C PRO A 268 -3.80 27.74 6.70
N VAL A 269 -4.65 28.26 7.59
CA VAL A 269 -4.90 27.70 8.91
C VAL A 269 -6.39 27.42 9.04
N LEU A 270 -6.75 26.28 9.57
CA LEU A 270 -8.14 25.97 9.90
C LEU A 270 -8.48 26.60 11.25
N SER A 271 -9.27 27.67 11.25
CA SER A 271 -9.59 28.49 12.43
C SER A 271 -10.41 27.77 13.49
N GLU A 272 -11.27 26.83 13.07
CA GLU A 272 -12.10 26.02 13.99
C GLU A 272 -12.05 24.57 13.57
N PHE A 273 -11.21 23.78 14.24
CA PHE A 273 -11.07 22.37 13.99
C PHE A 273 -11.47 21.55 15.23
N SER A 274 -12.67 21.00 15.20
CA SER A 274 -13.06 19.99 16.18
C SER A 274 -12.38 18.67 15.84
N ARG A 275 -11.54 18.17 16.72
CA ARG A 275 -10.87 16.85 16.62
C ARG A 275 -11.81 15.69 16.95
N VAL A 276 -12.99 15.99 17.48
CA VAL A 276 -13.97 14.97 17.89
C VAL A 276 -14.57 14.30 16.67
N ILE A 277 -14.46 13.00 16.61
CA ILE A 277 -15.16 12.17 15.62
C ILE A 277 -16.53 11.82 16.19
N SER A 278 -17.58 12.04 15.40
CA SER A 278 -18.93 11.66 15.80
C SER A 278 -19.02 10.14 15.99
N GLU A 279 -19.68 9.69 17.03
CA GLU A 279 -20.00 8.26 17.23
C GLU A 279 -20.90 7.69 16.12
N GLU A 280 -21.59 8.57 15.39
CA GLU A 280 -22.40 8.22 14.23
C GLU A 280 -21.62 8.08 12.93
N ASP A 281 -20.31 8.39 12.94
CA ASP A 281 -19.48 8.25 11.74
C ASP A 281 -19.52 6.80 11.24
N ALA A 282 -19.87 6.65 9.97
CA ALA A 282 -20.04 5.35 9.33
C ALA A 282 -18.76 4.49 9.33
N GLU A 283 -17.59 5.09 9.53
CA GLU A 283 -16.30 4.40 9.55
C GLU A 283 -15.83 4.00 10.95
N VAL A 284 -16.46 4.52 11.99
CA VAL A 284 -16.21 4.12 13.37
C VAL A 284 -16.87 2.75 13.64
N LYS A 285 -16.13 1.87 14.28
CA LYS A 285 -16.69 0.61 14.79
C LYS A 285 -17.49 0.91 16.04
N ARG A 286 -18.79 0.75 15.97
CA ARG A 286 -19.62 0.78 17.17
C ARG A 286 -19.16 -0.31 18.13
N MET A 287 -18.92 0.03 19.38
CA MET A 287 -18.73 -0.96 20.44
C MET A 287 -20.06 -1.67 20.63
N ILE A 288 -20.23 -2.77 19.95
CA ILE A 288 -21.32 -3.71 20.31
C ILE A 288 -20.83 -4.35 21.61
N SER A 289 -21.47 -4.04 22.72
CA SER A 289 -21.37 -4.86 23.92
C SER A 289 -22.00 -6.21 23.57
N VAL A 290 -21.17 -7.16 23.21
CA VAL A 290 -21.62 -8.53 22.97
C VAL A 290 -21.85 -9.14 24.33
N ASN A 291 -23.09 -9.14 24.79
CA ASN A 291 -23.55 -10.15 25.74
C ASN A 291 -23.39 -11.49 25.02
N ILE A 292 -22.41 -12.27 25.46
CA ILE A 292 -22.12 -13.59 24.90
C ILE A 292 -23.30 -14.49 25.22
N ILE A 293 -24.29 -14.55 24.32
CA ILE A 293 -25.14 -15.70 24.22
C ILE A 293 -24.32 -16.74 23.45
N LYS A 294 -23.85 -17.75 24.18
CA LYS A 294 -23.24 -18.95 23.58
C LYS A 294 -24.31 -19.67 22.77
N THR A 295 -24.44 -19.36 21.49
CA THR A 295 -24.94 -20.33 20.53
C THR A 295 -23.69 -21.01 19.94
N VAL A 296 -23.51 -22.25 20.37
CA VAL A 296 -22.49 -23.15 19.81
C VAL A 296 -22.92 -23.48 18.38
N ASP A 297 -22.41 -22.74 17.44
CA ASP A 297 -22.43 -23.16 16.03
C ASP A 297 -21.03 -23.68 15.69
N SER A 298 -20.95 -24.99 15.51
CA SER A 298 -19.75 -25.84 15.50
C SER A 298 -18.93 -25.79 14.22
N SER A 299 -18.90 -24.67 13.49
CA SER A 299 -18.25 -24.68 12.17
C SER A 299 -17.20 -23.60 11.86
N THR A 300 -16.68 -22.83 12.85
CA THR A 300 -15.62 -21.87 12.50
C THR A 300 -14.55 -21.77 13.58
N ASP A 301 -13.46 -22.51 13.35
CA ASP A 301 -12.19 -22.35 14.03
C ASP A 301 -11.77 -20.87 14.06
N PRO A 302 -11.52 -20.28 15.25
CA PRO A 302 -11.07 -18.89 15.37
C PRO A 302 -9.81 -18.56 14.56
N LEU A 303 -8.92 -19.52 14.38
CA LEU A 303 -7.71 -19.40 13.57
C LEU A 303 -8.05 -19.29 12.08
N PHE A 304 -9.06 -20.02 11.62
CA PHE A 304 -9.55 -19.91 10.24
C PHE A 304 -10.08 -18.49 9.97
N LYS A 305 -10.91 -17.95 10.87
CA LYS A 305 -11.40 -16.57 10.76
C LYS A 305 -10.28 -15.53 10.77
N LEU A 306 -9.28 -15.71 11.61
CA LEU A 306 -8.11 -14.83 11.67
C LEU A 306 -7.36 -14.84 10.35
N ILE A 307 -7.05 -16.00 9.78
CA ILE A 307 -6.28 -16.14 8.54
C ILE A 307 -7.03 -15.51 7.37
N HIS A 308 -8.34 -15.73 7.27
CA HIS A 308 -9.18 -15.16 6.20
C HIS A 308 -9.43 -13.65 6.34
N HIS A 309 -9.18 -13.08 7.52
CA HIS A 309 -9.28 -11.64 7.74
C HIS A 309 -8.21 -10.84 6.97
N TYR A 310 -7.03 -11.43 6.75
CA TYR A 310 -5.93 -10.74 6.09
C TYR A 310 -5.93 -10.97 4.58
N SER A 311 -5.76 -9.89 3.82
CA SER A 311 -5.62 -9.89 2.35
C SER A 311 -4.16 -9.75 1.89
N ASP A 312 -3.21 -9.56 2.82
CA ASP A 312 -1.79 -9.37 2.56
C ASP A 312 -0.94 -10.33 3.39
N TRP A 313 0.03 -10.99 2.73
CA TRP A 313 0.89 -12.00 3.34
C TRP A 313 1.76 -11.46 4.48
N HIS A 314 2.31 -10.25 4.29
CA HIS A 314 3.19 -9.66 5.29
C HIS A 314 2.42 -9.25 6.55
N SER A 315 1.23 -8.71 6.36
CA SER A 315 0.33 -8.33 7.46
C SER A 315 -0.13 -9.54 8.27
N LEU A 316 -0.44 -10.66 7.61
CA LEU A 316 -0.76 -11.92 8.28
C LEU A 316 0.43 -12.42 9.11
N LYS A 317 1.65 -12.42 8.55
CA LYS A 317 2.87 -12.83 9.29
C LYS A 317 3.11 -11.97 10.52
N LYS A 318 2.96 -10.65 10.41
CA LYS A 318 3.09 -9.73 11.56
C LYS A 318 2.07 -10.05 12.66
N ALA A 319 0.80 -10.24 12.30
CA ALA A 319 -0.25 -10.55 13.27
C ALA A 319 0.04 -11.87 14.02
N VAL A 320 0.39 -12.92 13.28
CA VAL A 320 0.72 -14.21 13.90
C VAL A 320 2.00 -14.12 14.74
N ALA A 321 3.00 -13.32 14.33
CA ALA A 321 4.21 -13.10 15.12
C ALA A 321 3.89 -12.45 16.48
N TRP A 322 3.01 -11.45 16.52
CA TRP A 322 2.54 -10.87 17.78
C TRP A 322 1.74 -11.86 18.63
N MET A 323 0.90 -12.69 18.02
CA MET A 323 0.17 -13.73 18.73
C MET A 323 1.11 -14.77 19.35
N LEU A 324 2.15 -15.19 18.64
CA LEU A 324 3.13 -16.13 19.18
C LEU A 324 3.91 -15.52 20.34
N ARG A 325 4.30 -14.26 20.27
CA ARG A 325 4.91 -13.53 21.40
C ARG A 325 3.96 -13.44 22.60
N LEU A 326 2.69 -13.12 22.36
CA LEU A 326 1.68 -13.06 23.43
C LEU A 326 1.51 -14.44 24.08
N LYS A 327 1.48 -15.52 23.29
CA LYS A 327 1.42 -16.90 23.80
C LYS A 327 2.60 -17.20 24.71
N GLU A 328 3.82 -16.89 24.30
CA GLU A 328 5.03 -17.09 25.12
C GLU A 328 4.97 -16.31 26.43
N LEU A 329 4.50 -15.07 26.38
CA LEU A 329 4.28 -14.25 27.57
C LEU A 329 3.31 -14.93 28.53
N LEU A 330 2.14 -15.34 28.03
CA LEU A 330 1.11 -15.99 28.85
C LEU A 330 1.61 -17.32 29.44
N GLN A 331 2.38 -18.09 28.66
CA GLN A 331 3.00 -19.32 29.14
C GLN A 331 4.01 -19.05 30.27
N SER A 332 4.90 -18.08 30.08
CA SER A 332 5.86 -17.66 31.11
C SER A 332 5.18 -17.17 32.40
N LEU A 333 4.08 -16.42 32.27
CA LEU A 333 3.28 -15.98 33.42
C LEU A 333 2.62 -17.16 34.13
N CYS A 334 2.08 -18.12 33.38
CA CYS A 334 1.50 -19.33 33.95
C CYS A 334 2.52 -20.20 34.69
N GLU A 335 3.72 -20.36 34.13
CA GLU A 335 4.81 -21.09 34.73
C GLU A 335 5.31 -20.41 36.02
N THR A 336 5.46 -19.09 35.98
CA THR A 336 5.81 -18.28 37.16
C THR A 336 4.76 -18.45 38.25
N ARG A 337 3.47 -18.40 37.91
CA ARG A 337 2.37 -18.60 38.87
C ARG A 337 2.35 -20.02 39.46
N LYS A 338 2.65 -21.05 38.65
CA LYS A 338 2.77 -22.44 39.11
C LYS A 338 3.94 -22.63 40.07
N LYS A 339 5.11 -22.05 39.77
CA LYS A 339 6.30 -22.09 40.65
C LYS A 339 6.02 -21.45 42.01
N PHE A 340 5.32 -20.36 42.05
CA PHE A 340 4.90 -19.72 43.30
C PHE A 340 3.80 -20.50 44.04
N GLY A 341 2.90 -21.19 43.33
CA GLY A 341 1.89 -22.06 43.91
C GLY A 341 2.45 -23.32 44.57
N SER A 342 3.55 -23.87 44.05
CA SER A 342 4.21 -25.04 44.61
C SER A 342 5.19 -24.73 45.78
N GLN A 343 5.61 -23.46 45.94
CA GLN A 343 6.41 -22.99 47.08
C GLN A 343 5.55 -22.51 48.27
N ALA A 344 4.26 -22.80 48.26
CA ALA A 344 3.29 -22.32 49.27
C ALA A 344 3.45 -22.90 50.69
N GLN A 345 4.54 -23.61 50.98
CA GLN A 345 4.89 -24.08 52.34
C GLN A 345 5.84 -23.16 53.09
N SER A 346 6.33 -22.07 52.54
CA SER A 346 7.14 -21.07 53.23
C SER A 346 6.37 -19.77 53.46
N SER A 347 6.49 -19.18 54.62
CA SER A 347 5.73 -18.12 55.26
C SER A 347 5.86 -16.73 54.64
N GLU A 348 5.80 -16.60 53.33
CA GLU A 348 5.77 -15.29 52.66
C GLU A 348 4.35 -14.75 52.55
N SER A 349 4.17 -13.47 52.93
CA SER A 349 2.88 -12.77 52.92
C SER A 349 2.31 -12.68 51.50
N GLN A 350 0.99 -12.71 51.37
CA GLN A 350 0.25 -12.62 50.14
C GLN A 350 0.62 -11.36 49.31
N ASP A 351 0.99 -10.28 49.99
CA ASP A 351 1.43 -9.00 49.38
C ASP A 351 2.80 -9.11 48.70
N ALA A 352 3.72 -9.88 49.25
CA ALA A 352 5.02 -10.10 48.60
C ALA A 352 4.90 -10.90 47.28
N ARG A 353 3.94 -11.82 47.21
CA ARG A 353 3.61 -12.60 45.99
C ARG A 353 2.98 -11.74 44.90
N ILE A 354 2.05 -10.85 45.25
CA ILE A 354 1.43 -9.89 44.32
C ILE A 354 2.49 -8.95 43.76
N LYS A 355 3.34 -8.38 44.61
CA LYS A 355 4.45 -7.51 44.19
C LYS A 355 5.43 -8.17 43.23
N THR A 356 5.74 -9.44 43.43
CA THR A 356 6.67 -10.17 42.55
C THR A 356 6.05 -10.43 41.18
N VAL A 357 4.75 -10.76 41.10
CA VAL A 357 4.01 -10.90 39.83
C VAL A 357 3.90 -9.54 39.12
N GLU A 358 3.62 -8.46 39.84
CA GLU A 358 3.57 -7.10 39.30
C GLU A 358 4.92 -6.65 38.77
N ASN A 359 6.01 -6.90 39.48
CA ASN A 359 7.36 -6.58 39.03
C ASN A 359 7.74 -7.38 37.77
N HIS A 360 7.35 -8.65 37.67
CA HIS A 360 7.50 -9.46 36.46
C HIS A 360 6.68 -8.91 35.30
N MET A 361 5.44 -8.52 35.53
CA MET A 361 4.57 -7.87 34.54
C MET A 361 5.14 -6.52 34.08
N GLN A 362 5.68 -5.73 34.98
CA GLN A 362 6.26 -4.42 34.66
C GLN A 362 7.57 -4.57 33.87
N LYS A 363 8.41 -5.53 34.22
CA LYS A 363 9.62 -5.88 33.45
C LYS A 363 9.28 -6.35 32.03
N TRP A 364 8.21 -7.14 31.88
CA TRP A 364 7.70 -7.55 30.58
C TRP A 364 7.05 -6.41 29.78
N LYS A 365 6.27 -5.55 30.41
CA LYS A 365 5.71 -4.35 29.76
C LYS A 365 6.81 -3.43 29.25
N SER A 366 7.92 -3.26 29.98
CA SER A 366 9.07 -2.49 29.51
C SER A 366 9.80 -3.17 28.34
N THR A 367 9.89 -4.50 28.35
CA THR A 367 10.46 -5.28 27.24
C THR A 367 9.58 -5.23 25.99
N LEU A 368 8.26 -5.20 26.14
CA LEU A 368 7.30 -5.09 25.02
C LEU A 368 7.20 -3.66 24.45
N LYS A 369 7.37 -2.64 25.27
CA LYS A 369 7.26 -1.23 24.83
C LYS A 369 8.35 -0.79 23.86
N GLY A 370 9.43 -1.53 23.69
CA GLY A 370 10.58 -1.14 22.85
C GLY A 370 10.94 -2.14 21.74
N THR A 371 10.28 -3.28 21.61
CA THR A 371 10.75 -4.32 20.70
C THR A 371 9.92 -4.39 19.42
N HIS A 372 10.50 -3.93 18.32
CA HIS A 372 10.03 -4.26 16.99
C HIS A 372 10.09 -5.79 16.76
N LEU A 373 9.24 -6.30 15.86
CA LEU A 373 9.31 -7.69 15.43
C LEU A 373 10.66 -7.94 14.76
N THR A 374 11.37 -8.98 15.21
CA THR A 374 12.63 -9.38 14.58
C THR A 374 12.39 -10.26 13.35
N VAL A 375 13.40 -10.41 12.51
CA VAL A 375 13.36 -11.35 11.37
C VAL A 375 13.07 -12.79 11.86
N LYS A 376 13.56 -13.16 13.04
CA LYS A 376 13.29 -14.47 13.64
C LYS A 376 11.82 -14.67 13.97
N ASP A 377 11.13 -13.63 14.48
CA ASP A 377 9.71 -13.68 14.78
C ASP A 377 8.88 -13.86 13.51
N ILE A 378 9.22 -13.12 12.45
CA ILE A 378 8.54 -13.21 11.15
C ILE A 378 8.75 -14.58 10.51
N ARG A 379 9.96 -15.16 10.58
CA ARG A 379 10.22 -16.53 10.07
C ARG A 379 9.42 -17.56 10.87
N ARG A 380 9.39 -17.43 12.17
CA ARG A 380 8.62 -18.33 13.05
C ARG A 380 7.13 -18.27 12.78
N SER A 381 6.58 -17.07 12.56
CA SER A 381 5.19 -16.91 12.19
C SER A 381 4.87 -17.50 10.82
N GLU A 382 5.76 -17.34 9.84
CA GLU A 382 5.64 -17.97 8.52
C GLU A 382 5.58 -19.49 8.64
N THR A 383 6.48 -20.11 9.40
CA THR A 383 6.46 -21.54 9.68
C THR A 383 5.15 -21.98 10.32
N ALA A 384 4.66 -21.27 11.34
CA ALA A 384 3.41 -21.60 12.02
C ALA A 384 2.18 -21.51 11.08
N ILE A 385 2.13 -20.50 10.22
CA ILE A 385 1.06 -20.34 9.22
C ILE A 385 1.10 -21.50 8.21
N ILE A 386 2.27 -21.88 7.76
CA ILE A 386 2.45 -23.01 6.82
C ILE A 386 2.08 -24.34 7.49
N GLN A 387 2.49 -24.58 8.71
CA GLN A 387 2.11 -25.78 9.48
C GLN A 387 0.59 -25.87 9.65
N PHE A 388 -0.07 -24.75 9.95
CA PHE A 388 -1.52 -24.69 10.01
C PHE A 388 -2.16 -25.04 8.66
N HIS A 389 -1.69 -24.44 7.56
CA HIS A 389 -2.16 -24.77 6.22
C HIS A 389 -2.02 -26.27 5.92
N GLN A 390 -0.85 -26.83 6.18
CA GLN A 390 -0.57 -28.24 5.88
C GLN A 390 -1.36 -29.20 6.77
N SER A 391 -1.61 -28.85 8.04
CA SER A 391 -2.46 -29.63 8.94
C SER A 391 -3.91 -29.70 8.47
N GLN A 392 -4.40 -28.67 7.79
CA GLN A 392 -5.75 -28.63 7.22
C GLN A 392 -5.86 -29.42 5.91
N THR A 393 -4.81 -29.39 5.08
CA THR A 393 -4.87 -29.86 3.69
C THR A 393 -4.20 -31.21 3.45
N PHE A 394 -3.22 -31.58 4.27
CA PHE A 394 -2.39 -32.79 4.17
C PHE A 394 -2.32 -33.56 5.49
N HIS A 395 -3.44 -33.62 6.19
CA HIS A 395 -3.54 -34.22 7.53
C HIS A 395 -3.11 -35.70 7.53
N GLU A 396 -3.56 -36.50 6.55
CA GLU A 396 -3.23 -37.94 6.47
C GLU A 396 -1.74 -38.14 6.20
N GLU A 397 -1.16 -37.36 5.29
CA GLU A 397 0.24 -37.44 4.92
C GLU A 397 1.17 -37.02 6.07
N LEU A 398 0.81 -35.94 6.79
CA LEU A 398 1.53 -35.49 7.97
C LEU A 398 1.56 -36.59 9.05
N HIS A 399 0.40 -37.20 9.33
CA HIS A 399 0.28 -38.23 10.33
C HIS A 399 1.10 -39.49 9.96
N ALA A 400 1.07 -39.92 8.69
CA ALA A 400 1.86 -41.03 8.19
C ALA A 400 3.38 -40.77 8.37
N LEU A 401 3.86 -39.58 7.93
CA LEU A 401 5.29 -39.24 8.05
C LEU A 401 5.75 -39.04 9.50
N GLN A 402 4.89 -38.52 10.37
CA GLN A 402 5.20 -38.43 11.82
C GLN A 402 5.40 -39.79 12.48
N LYS A 403 4.68 -40.81 11.97
CA LYS A 403 4.84 -42.21 12.42
C LYS A 403 5.96 -42.99 11.71
N GLY A 404 6.63 -42.36 10.73
CA GLY A 404 7.63 -43.06 9.90
C GLY A 404 7.02 -43.98 8.84
N GLU A 405 5.71 -43.84 8.58
CA GLU A 405 4.99 -44.66 7.61
C GLU A 405 5.09 -44.07 6.20
N LYS A 406 4.94 -44.90 5.17
CA LYS A 406 4.90 -44.44 3.79
C LYS A 406 3.54 -43.79 3.46
N ILE A 407 3.57 -42.70 2.71
CA ILE A 407 2.38 -42.02 2.22
C ILE A 407 1.62 -42.93 1.26
N ARG A 408 0.28 -42.90 1.32
CA ARG A 408 -0.59 -43.68 0.44
C ARG A 408 -0.34 -43.34 -1.04
N ARG A 409 -0.32 -44.35 -1.90
CA ARG A 409 -0.11 -44.17 -3.35
C ARG A 409 -1.15 -43.28 -4.04
N SER A 410 -2.34 -43.15 -3.46
CA SER A 410 -3.43 -42.29 -3.94
C SER A 410 -3.25 -40.79 -3.62
N SER A 411 -2.29 -40.44 -2.74
CA SER A 411 -2.05 -39.05 -2.36
C SER A 411 -1.57 -38.22 -3.54
N SER A 412 -2.09 -36.98 -3.62
CA SER A 412 -1.73 -36.01 -4.67
C SER A 412 -0.26 -35.57 -4.63
N ILE A 413 0.38 -35.72 -3.48
CA ILE A 413 1.78 -35.29 -3.25
C ILE A 413 2.79 -36.46 -3.25
N VAL A 414 2.36 -37.72 -3.40
CA VAL A 414 3.26 -38.89 -3.35
C VAL A 414 4.40 -38.80 -4.37
N LYS A 415 4.15 -38.23 -5.55
CA LYS A 415 5.16 -38.04 -6.62
C LYS A 415 6.23 -37.00 -6.27
N LEU A 416 6.00 -36.18 -5.25
CA LEU A 416 6.93 -35.16 -4.78
C LEU A 416 7.94 -35.74 -3.77
N ASP A 417 7.83 -37.02 -3.43
CA ASP A 417 8.63 -37.70 -2.42
C ASP A 417 8.76 -36.86 -1.13
N PRO A 418 7.60 -36.46 -0.53
CA PRO A 418 7.62 -35.49 0.54
C PRO A 418 8.22 -36.05 1.82
N PHE A 419 8.92 -35.18 2.53
CA PHE A 419 9.47 -35.46 3.86
C PHE A 419 9.14 -34.35 4.84
N LEU A 420 9.25 -34.64 6.14
CA LEU A 420 8.98 -33.69 7.21
C LEU A 420 10.27 -33.10 7.74
N GLN A 421 10.40 -31.76 7.70
CA GLN A 421 11.50 -31.01 8.30
C GLN A 421 10.94 -29.87 9.14
N ASP A 422 11.32 -29.79 10.41
CA ASP A 422 10.82 -28.78 11.37
C ASP A 422 9.28 -28.71 11.44
N GLY A 423 8.62 -29.87 11.28
CA GLY A 423 7.17 -29.96 11.27
C GLY A 423 6.50 -29.39 9.99
N VAL A 424 7.25 -29.19 8.91
CA VAL A 424 6.78 -28.69 7.61
C VAL A 424 7.01 -29.74 6.53
N LEU A 425 5.99 -30.03 5.73
CA LEU A 425 6.12 -30.88 4.54
C LEU A 425 6.89 -30.16 3.44
N ARG A 426 7.95 -30.80 2.97
CA ARG A 426 8.80 -30.29 1.90
C ARG A 426 8.92 -31.30 0.76
N VAL A 427 9.21 -30.79 -0.44
CA VAL A 427 9.50 -31.63 -1.59
C VAL A 427 10.84 -32.31 -1.41
N GLY A 428 10.87 -33.63 -1.56
CA GLY A 428 12.09 -34.44 -1.63
C GLY A 428 12.62 -34.56 -3.07
N GLY A 429 13.40 -35.61 -3.33
CA GLY A 429 13.84 -36.00 -4.67
C GLY A 429 15.25 -35.55 -5.01
N ARG A 430 15.59 -35.54 -6.31
CA ARG A 430 16.96 -35.55 -6.82
C ARG A 430 17.80 -34.27 -6.62
N LEU A 431 17.19 -33.17 -6.19
CA LEU A 431 17.88 -31.89 -6.05
C LEU A 431 18.75 -31.78 -4.78
N HIS A 432 18.70 -32.76 -3.89
CA HIS A 432 19.45 -32.69 -2.63
C HIS A 432 20.99 -32.59 -2.83
N GLN A 433 21.51 -33.07 -3.95
CA GLN A 433 22.94 -32.97 -4.30
C GLN A 433 23.30 -31.69 -5.08
N ALA A 434 22.33 -30.86 -5.47
CA ALA A 434 22.59 -29.65 -6.22
C ALA A 434 23.26 -28.57 -5.32
N ALA A 435 24.14 -27.75 -5.89
CA ALA A 435 24.75 -26.62 -5.20
C ALA A 435 23.77 -25.43 -5.11
N LEU A 436 22.64 -25.63 -4.43
CA LEU A 436 21.56 -24.65 -4.24
C LEU A 436 21.26 -24.45 -2.75
N PRO A 437 20.66 -23.32 -2.34
CA PRO A 437 20.18 -23.13 -0.98
C PRO A 437 19.14 -24.19 -0.57
N GLU A 438 19.13 -24.62 0.67
CA GLU A 438 18.25 -25.70 1.17
C GLU A 438 16.76 -25.46 0.89
N HIS A 439 16.27 -24.22 1.03
CA HIS A 439 14.89 -23.88 0.73
C HIS A 439 14.53 -23.97 -0.77
N THR A 440 15.53 -23.91 -1.65
CA THR A 440 15.35 -24.08 -3.11
C THR A 440 15.41 -25.56 -3.49
N LYS A 441 16.24 -26.37 -2.80
CA LYS A 441 16.29 -27.83 -2.99
C LYS A 441 15.00 -28.49 -2.51
N HIS A 442 14.49 -28.01 -1.38
CA HIS A 442 13.37 -28.59 -0.65
C HIS A 442 12.28 -27.53 -0.41
N PRO A 443 11.58 -27.08 -1.47
CA PRO A 443 10.51 -26.07 -1.33
C PRO A 443 9.35 -26.62 -0.50
N THR A 444 8.69 -25.75 0.20
CA THR A 444 7.53 -26.08 1.04
C THR A 444 6.30 -26.39 0.18
N ILE A 445 5.57 -27.46 0.48
CA ILE A 445 4.40 -27.90 -0.27
C ILE A 445 3.17 -27.10 0.20
N LEU A 446 2.45 -26.48 -0.74
CA LEU A 446 1.16 -25.82 -0.52
C LEU A 446 0.07 -26.38 -1.45
N ALA A 447 -1.14 -26.50 -0.91
CA ALA A 447 -2.31 -26.87 -1.69
C ALA A 447 -2.79 -25.66 -2.52
N LYS A 448 -3.34 -25.92 -3.73
CA LYS A 448 -3.77 -24.90 -4.68
C LYS A 448 -4.91 -24.02 -4.11
N ASP A 449 -5.96 -24.66 -3.62
CA ASP A 449 -7.24 -24.02 -3.33
C ASP A 449 -7.32 -23.61 -1.84
N HIS A 450 -6.37 -22.81 -1.38
CA HIS A 450 -6.31 -22.32 0.00
C HIS A 450 -5.97 -20.84 0.06
N HIS A 451 -6.60 -20.12 0.98
CA HIS A 451 -6.40 -18.68 1.14
C HIS A 451 -4.93 -18.28 1.35
N ILE A 452 -4.19 -19.02 2.18
CA ILE A 452 -2.76 -18.81 2.42
C ILE A 452 -1.97 -18.90 1.11
N THR A 453 -2.27 -19.87 0.24
CA THR A 453 -1.62 -20.02 -1.07
C THR A 453 -1.87 -18.80 -1.94
N THR A 454 -3.10 -18.28 -1.96
CA THR A 454 -3.46 -17.05 -2.68
C THR A 454 -2.67 -15.85 -2.18
N LEU A 455 -2.48 -15.70 -0.86
CA LEU A 455 -1.68 -14.62 -0.28
C LEU A 455 -0.21 -14.72 -0.67
N VAL A 456 0.36 -15.94 -0.66
CA VAL A 456 1.75 -16.20 -1.06
C VAL A 456 1.97 -15.88 -2.53
N ILE A 457 1.04 -16.27 -3.42
CA ILE A 457 1.09 -15.94 -4.86
C ILE A 457 1.03 -14.43 -5.08
N ARG A 458 0.09 -13.74 -4.44
CA ARG A 458 -0.04 -12.27 -4.53
C ARG A 458 1.19 -11.54 -4.05
N ASN A 459 1.81 -12.02 -2.97
CA ASN A 459 3.05 -11.46 -2.46
C ASN A 459 4.20 -11.63 -3.45
N ALA A 460 4.38 -12.83 -4.01
CA ALA A 460 5.40 -13.09 -5.01
C ALA A 460 5.19 -12.23 -6.29
N HIS A 461 3.94 -12.04 -6.71
CA HIS A 461 3.59 -11.18 -7.84
C HIS A 461 3.96 -9.70 -7.59
N LYS A 462 3.74 -9.21 -6.36
CA LYS A 462 4.16 -7.86 -5.93
C LYS A 462 5.69 -7.72 -5.91
N GLU A 463 6.41 -8.72 -5.36
CA GLU A 463 7.87 -8.70 -5.25
C GLU A 463 8.57 -8.57 -6.61
N ILE A 464 8.00 -9.12 -7.68
CA ILE A 464 8.55 -9.07 -9.04
C ILE A 464 8.03 -7.89 -9.87
N GLY A 465 7.39 -6.90 -9.23
CA GLY A 465 6.90 -5.70 -9.92
C GLY A 465 5.81 -5.97 -10.96
N HIS A 466 4.89 -6.91 -10.67
CA HIS A 466 3.83 -7.34 -11.59
C HIS A 466 4.35 -8.01 -12.88
N GLY A 467 5.52 -8.63 -12.82
CA GLY A 467 6.04 -9.50 -13.87
C GLY A 467 5.06 -10.62 -14.19
N GLY A 468 4.99 -11.03 -15.46
CA GLY A 468 4.03 -12.00 -15.94
C GLY A 468 4.08 -13.36 -15.22
N ARG A 469 3.08 -14.21 -15.50
CA ARG A 469 2.85 -15.53 -14.90
C ARG A 469 4.13 -16.37 -14.72
N ASN A 470 4.96 -16.46 -15.76
CA ASN A 470 6.16 -17.30 -15.73
C ASN A 470 7.20 -16.79 -14.71
N HIS A 471 7.36 -15.49 -14.57
CA HIS A 471 8.24 -14.89 -13.56
C HIS A 471 7.72 -15.15 -12.14
N THR A 472 6.41 -15.00 -11.92
CA THR A 472 5.78 -15.31 -10.62
C THR A 472 5.99 -16.77 -10.25
N LEU A 473 5.79 -17.71 -11.17
CA LEU A 473 6.01 -19.15 -10.93
C LEU A 473 7.49 -19.47 -10.68
N ALA A 474 8.42 -18.85 -11.40
CA ALA A 474 9.85 -19.03 -11.18
C ALA A 474 10.26 -18.53 -9.78
N ARG A 475 9.75 -17.38 -9.35
CA ARG A 475 9.98 -16.84 -8.02
C ARG A 475 9.41 -17.73 -6.92
N LEU A 476 8.18 -18.22 -7.08
CA LEU A 476 7.53 -19.13 -6.13
C LEU A 476 8.31 -20.42 -5.96
N ARG A 477 8.71 -21.06 -7.08
CA ARG A 477 9.45 -22.35 -7.05
C ARG A 477 10.74 -22.32 -6.29
N GLN A 478 11.32 -21.18 -6.04
CA GLN A 478 12.52 -21.04 -5.20
C GLN A 478 12.25 -21.35 -3.72
N ARG A 479 11.02 -21.24 -3.26
CA ARG A 479 10.67 -21.41 -1.83
C ARG A 479 9.46 -22.32 -1.58
N VAL A 480 8.55 -22.38 -2.55
CA VAL A 480 7.23 -23.00 -2.39
C VAL A 480 6.88 -23.83 -3.62
N TRP A 481 6.36 -25.02 -3.38
CA TRP A 481 5.78 -25.89 -4.42
C TRP A 481 4.26 -25.93 -4.27
N ILE A 482 3.55 -25.36 -5.23
CA ILE A 482 2.08 -25.35 -5.24
C ILE A 482 1.59 -26.54 -6.07
N CYS A 483 0.81 -27.41 -5.47
CA CYS A 483 0.20 -28.55 -6.16
C CYS A 483 -0.69 -28.04 -7.32
N LYS A 484 -0.43 -28.49 -8.55
CA LYS A 484 -1.09 -28.02 -9.78
C LYS A 484 -0.95 -26.50 -10.01
N GLY A 485 0.23 -25.93 -9.69
CA GLY A 485 0.51 -24.50 -9.69
C GLY A 485 0.23 -23.74 -11.00
N ASN A 486 0.26 -24.43 -12.15
CA ASN A 486 -0.05 -23.81 -13.45
C ASN A 486 -1.48 -23.27 -13.52
N ALA A 487 -2.45 -23.90 -12.86
CA ALA A 487 -3.84 -23.45 -12.81
C ALA A 487 -4.13 -22.46 -11.67
N ALA A 488 -3.26 -22.37 -10.64
CA ALA A 488 -3.45 -21.47 -9.52
C ALA A 488 -3.07 -20.02 -9.83
N SER A 489 -2.12 -19.81 -10.75
CA SER A 489 -1.67 -18.45 -11.14
C SER A 489 -2.64 -17.74 -12.09
N GLU A 490 -3.58 -18.45 -12.71
CA GLU A 490 -4.60 -17.87 -13.61
C GLU A 490 -5.75 -17.18 -12.84
N GLN A 491 -6.02 -17.61 -11.62
CA GLN A 491 -7.11 -17.05 -10.79
C GLN A 491 -6.68 -15.88 -9.92
N SER A 492 -5.38 -15.60 -9.82
CA SER A 492 -4.81 -14.60 -8.89
C SER A 492 -4.17 -13.39 -9.60
N THR A 493 -4.12 -13.37 -10.91
CA THR A 493 -3.73 -12.25 -11.79
C THR A 493 -4.96 -11.58 -12.37
#